data_4a3017a83318eef58f6d8773834a9060
#
_entry.id   4a3017a83318eef58f6d8773834a9060
#
_cell.length_a   1.000
_cell.length_b   1.000
_cell.length_c   1.000
_cell.angle_alpha   90.00
_cell.angle_beta   90.00
_cell.angle_gamma   90.00
#
_symmetry.space_group_name_H-M   'P 1'
#
loop_
_entity.id
_entity.type
_entity.pdbx_description
1 polymer ?
#
loop_
_entity_poly.entity_id
_entity_poly.type
_entity_poly.pdbx_seq_one_letter_code
_entity_poly.pdbx_strand_id
1 'polypeptide(L)'
;MLKAVTKRFVDKSTIKQFEFEFYCDCCGKPIKTDVQEFVSGFKNKKFLSNDEREARAIIYANDHGKAYERANNEVRLELNRCEICGNMVCEECTVYGVDLQGGLCCKNCIKK
;
A
#
# COMPACT_ATOMS: atom_id res chain seq x y z
N MET A 1 -0.87 8.36 -10.78
CA MET A 1 -1.06 7.48 -9.61
C MET A 1 0.09 7.68 -8.62
N LEU A 2 -0.24 7.64 -7.34
CA LEU A 2 0.76 7.79 -6.29
C LEU A 2 1.78 6.64 -6.33
N LYS A 3 3.03 6.95 -6.06
CA LYS A 3 4.09 5.95 -6.02
C LYS A 3 3.94 5.09 -4.75
N ALA A 4 4.13 3.78 -4.87
CA ALA A 4 4.03 2.89 -3.71
C ALA A 4 5.06 3.24 -2.63
N VAL A 5 4.64 3.10 -1.36
CA VAL A 5 5.50 3.35 -0.20
C VAL A 5 6.72 2.43 -0.20
N THR A 6 6.52 1.17 -0.57
CA THR A 6 7.59 0.19 -0.67
C THR A 6 7.94 -0.06 -2.14
N LYS A 7 9.12 -0.63 -2.38
CA LYS A 7 9.58 -0.94 -3.74
C LYS A 7 8.76 -2.03 -4.40
N ARG A 8 8.24 -2.97 -3.59
CA ARG A 8 7.41 -4.06 -4.08
C ARG A 8 6.05 -4.05 -3.39
N PHE A 9 5.02 -4.23 -4.17
CA PHE A 9 3.67 -4.43 -3.66
C PHE A 9 2.87 -5.24 -4.66
N VAL A 10 1.77 -5.83 -4.21
CA VAL A 10 0.85 -6.58 -5.05
C VAL A 10 -0.55 -6.03 -4.86
N ASP A 11 -1.23 -5.79 -5.97
CA ASP A 11 -2.64 -5.40 -5.99
C ASP A 11 -3.48 -6.67 -6.08
N LYS A 12 -4.18 -6.99 -5.00
CA LYS A 12 -5.04 -8.16 -4.91
C LYS A 12 -6.51 -7.79 -5.05
N SER A 13 -6.79 -6.60 -5.53
CA SER A 13 -8.15 -6.10 -5.67
C SER A 13 -8.98 -6.94 -6.63
N THR A 14 -10.28 -7.05 -6.34
CA THR A 14 -11.26 -7.72 -7.18
C THR A 14 -12.32 -6.71 -7.60
N ILE A 15 -13.32 -7.14 -8.36
CA ILE A 15 -14.42 -6.26 -8.76
C ILE A 15 -15.32 -5.88 -7.58
N LYS A 16 -15.18 -6.54 -6.43
CA LYS A 16 -15.99 -6.32 -5.24
C LYS A 16 -15.26 -5.61 -4.12
N GLN A 17 -13.94 -5.63 -4.13
CA GLN A 17 -13.15 -5.07 -3.03
C GLN A 17 -11.75 -4.69 -3.49
N PHE A 18 -11.15 -3.79 -2.70
CA PHE A 18 -9.77 -3.37 -2.92
C PHE A 18 -8.89 -3.95 -1.84
N GLU A 19 -7.82 -4.60 -2.23
CA GLU A 19 -6.85 -5.19 -1.30
C GLU A 19 -5.46 -5.02 -1.86
N PHE A 20 -4.53 -4.59 -1.00
CA PHE A 20 -3.13 -4.40 -1.39
C PHE A 20 -2.23 -5.06 -0.36
N GLU A 21 -1.10 -5.58 -0.81
CA GLU A 21 -0.10 -6.15 0.08
C GLU A 21 1.24 -5.53 -0.28
N PHE A 22 1.89 -4.96 0.71
CA PHE A 22 3.20 -4.33 0.56
C PHE A 22 4.26 -5.21 1.20
N TYR A 23 5.51 -5.00 0.81
CA TYR A 23 6.61 -5.83 1.32
C TYR A 23 7.72 -4.96 1.88
N CYS A 24 8.24 -5.34 3.05
CA CYS A 24 9.38 -4.66 3.66
C CYS A 24 10.54 -4.60 2.66
N ASP A 25 11.13 -3.43 2.48
CA ASP A 25 12.23 -3.24 1.53
C ASP A 25 13.52 -3.98 1.96
N CYS A 26 13.61 -4.39 3.22
CA CYS A 26 14.78 -5.08 3.76
C CYS A 26 14.63 -6.60 3.74
N CYS A 27 13.61 -7.13 4.43
CA CYS A 27 13.44 -8.59 4.57
C CYS A 27 12.36 -9.20 3.69
N GLY A 28 11.53 -8.37 3.06
CA GLY A 28 10.44 -8.86 2.21
C GLY A 28 9.21 -9.33 2.97
N LYS A 29 9.11 -9.05 4.26
CA LYS A 29 7.95 -9.42 5.05
C LYS A 29 6.69 -8.76 4.50
N PRO A 30 5.59 -9.52 4.27
CA PRO A 30 4.36 -8.93 3.79
C PRO A 30 3.68 -8.07 4.85
N ILE A 31 3.22 -6.89 4.43
CA ILE A 31 2.46 -5.96 5.26
C ILE A 31 1.09 -5.84 4.63
N LYS A 32 0.07 -6.34 5.30
CA LYS A 32 -1.30 -6.31 4.79
C LYS A 32 -2.02 -5.07 5.26
N THR A 33 -2.83 -4.50 4.37
CA THR A 33 -3.69 -3.38 4.70
C THR A 33 -5.14 -3.88 4.83
N ASP A 34 -6.01 -3.01 5.36
CA ASP A 34 -7.42 -3.34 5.47
C ASP A 34 -8.05 -3.49 4.09
N VAL A 35 -8.92 -4.50 3.95
CA VAL A 35 -9.70 -4.70 2.73
C VAL A 35 -10.80 -3.64 2.69
N GLN A 36 -10.95 -2.98 1.55
CA GLN A 36 -11.95 -1.93 1.35
C GLN A 36 -12.98 -2.41 0.33
N GLU A 37 -14.27 -2.40 0.72
CA GLU A 37 -15.33 -2.81 -0.19
C GLU A 37 -15.57 -1.76 -1.27
N PHE A 38 -15.84 -2.24 -2.48
CA PHE A 38 -16.25 -1.38 -3.59
C PHE A 38 -17.78 -1.32 -3.66
N VAL A 39 -18.33 -0.12 -3.50
CA VAL A 39 -19.75 0.13 -3.60
C VAL A 39 -20.00 0.97 -4.86
N SER A 40 -20.57 0.34 -5.89
CA SER A 40 -20.71 0.98 -7.19
C SER A 40 -21.95 1.88 -7.33
N GLY A 41 -22.92 1.75 -6.48
CA GLY A 41 -24.20 2.44 -6.64
C GLY A 41 -25.16 1.77 -7.62
N PHE A 42 -24.72 0.80 -8.39
CA PHE A 42 -25.58 0.01 -9.31
C PHE A 42 -25.99 -1.29 -8.63
N LYS A 43 -26.81 -1.15 -7.61
CA LYS A 43 -27.19 -2.27 -6.76
C LYS A 43 -27.85 -3.41 -7.52
N ASN A 44 -27.26 -4.59 -7.42
CA ASN A 44 -27.90 -5.86 -7.79
C ASN A 44 -28.49 -5.92 -9.21
N LYS A 45 -28.06 -5.06 -10.12
CA LYS A 45 -28.46 -5.17 -11.51
C LYS A 45 -27.74 -6.36 -12.16
N LYS A 46 -28.53 -7.28 -12.65
CA LYS A 46 -28.01 -8.47 -13.31
C LYS A 46 -27.34 -8.11 -14.63
N PHE A 47 -27.88 -7.11 -15.33
CA PHE A 47 -27.34 -6.61 -16.59
C PHE A 47 -27.24 -5.10 -16.53
N LEU A 48 -26.12 -4.56 -16.96
CA LEU A 48 -25.88 -3.13 -17.07
C LEU A 48 -25.94 -2.73 -18.55
N SER A 49 -26.48 -1.55 -18.82
CA SER A 49 -26.38 -0.96 -20.16
C SER A 49 -24.89 -0.61 -20.43
N ASN A 50 -24.56 -0.31 -21.69
CA ASN A 50 -23.20 0.09 -22.02
C ASN A 50 -22.78 1.34 -21.24
N ASP A 51 -23.66 2.33 -21.13
CA ASP A 51 -23.38 3.56 -20.38
C ASP A 51 -23.17 3.27 -18.90
N GLU A 52 -23.95 2.38 -18.31
CA GLU A 52 -23.81 1.99 -16.92
C GLU A 52 -22.50 1.25 -16.67
N ARG A 53 -22.06 0.40 -17.60
CA ARG A 53 -20.80 -0.30 -17.51
C ARG A 53 -19.62 0.66 -17.55
N GLU A 54 -19.69 1.65 -18.43
CA GLU A 54 -18.65 2.67 -18.53
C GLU A 54 -18.59 3.53 -17.26
N ALA A 55 -19.77 3.94 -16.73
CA ALA A 55 -19.84 4.70 -15.49
C ALA A 55 -19.28 3.90 -14.32
N ARG A 56 -19.61 2.62 -14.24
CA ARG A 56 -19.09 1.73 -13.19
C ARG A 56 -17.58 1.60 -13.27
N ALA A 57 -17.04 1.47 -14.47
CA ALA A 57 -15.60 1.35 -14.67
C ALA A 57 -14.86 2.62 -14.22
N ILE A 58 -15.44 3.80 -14.50
CA ILE A 58 -14.87 5.08 -14.08
C ILE A 58 -14.90 5.20 -12.54
N ILE A 59 -16.03 4.86 -11.93
CA ILE A 59 -16.18 4.88 -10.48
C ILE A 59 -15.19 3.92 -9.82
N TYR A 60 -15.06 2.72 -10.38
CA TYR A 60 -14.11 1.71 -9.88
C TYR A 60 -12.68 2.25 -9.95
N ALA A 61 -12.28 2.82 -11.07
CA ALA A 61 -10.93 3.36 -11.24
C ALA A 61 -10.63 4.46 -10.23
N ASN A 62 -11.59 5.38 -10.00
CA ASN A 62 -11.44 6.44 -9.02
C ASN A 62 -11.33 5.89 -7.59
N ASP A 63 -12.19 4.96 -7.24
CA ASP A 63 -12.21 4.39 -5.90
C ASP A 63 -10.99 3.51 -5.66
N HIS A 64 -10.52 2.81 -6.68
CA HIS A 64 -9.28 2.04 -6.62
C HIS A 64 -8.09 2.95 -6.29
N GLY A 65 -8.00 4.10 -6.95
CA GLY A 65 -6.94 5.08 -6.67
C GLY A 65 -6.97 5.58 -5.23
N LYS A 66 -8.17 5.87 -4.72
CA LYS A 66 -8.34 6.31 -3.34
C LYS A 66 -7.99 5.21 -2.34
N ALA A 67 -8.40 3.98 -2.64
CA ALA A 67 -8.07 2.82 -1.80
C ALA A 67 -6.57 2.58 -1.75
N TYR A 68 -5.90 2.73 -2.88
CA TYR A 68 -4.45 2.62 -2.98
C TYR A 68 -3.75 3.68 -2.10
N GLU A 69 -4.21 4.94 -2.15
CA GLU A 69 -3.67 6.00 -1.30
C GLU A 69 -3.84 5.69 0.19
N ARG A 70 -5.02 5.21 0.59
CA ARG A 70 -5.28 4.82 1.97
C ARG A 70 -4.37 3.70 2.42
N ALA A 71 -4.19 2.69 1.55
CA ALA A 71 -3.32 1.55 1.85
C ALA A 71 -1.87 2.02 2.04
N ASN A 72 -1.38 2.90 1.17
CA ASN A 72 -0.05 3.48 1.31
C ASN A 72 0.11 4.23 2.63
N ASN A 73 -0.89 5.00 3.03
CA ASN A 73 -0.86 5.74 4.28
C ASN A 73 -0.85 4.82 5.50
N GLU A 74 -1.63 3.74 5.47
CA GLU A 74 -1.62 2.74 6.55
C GLU A 74 -0.25 2.08 6.69
N VAL A 75 0.34 1.66 5.58
CA VAL A 75 1.64 1.00 5.57
C VAL A 75 2.73 1.97 6.04
N ARG A 76 2.64 3.23 5.66
CA ARG A 76 3.60 4.26 6.08
C ARG A 76 3.62 4.41 7.60
N LEU A 77 2.49 4.21 8.27
CA LEU A 77 2.40 4.28 9.72
C LEU A 77 2.99 3.04 10.39
N GLU A 78 3.01 1.91 9.70
CA GLU A 78 3.51 0.64 10.24
C GLU A 78 5.00 0.41 9.94
N LEU A 79 5.53 1.09 8.96
CA LEU A 79 6.92 0.95 8.55
C LEU A 79 7.76 2.14 9.01
N ASN A 80 9.06 1.89 9.11
CA ASN A 80 10.03 2.92 9.46
C ASN A 80 10.90 3.23 8.23
N ARG A 81 11.19 4.50 8.02
CA ARG A 81 12.02 4.93 6.92
C ARG A 81 13.48 4.98 7.36
N CYS A 82 14.34 4.24 6.66
CA CYS A 82 15.78 4.32 6.90
C CYS A 82 16.31 5.69 6.49
N GLU A 83 17.00 6.37 7.36
CA GLU A 83 17.55 7.70 7.07
C GLU A 83 18.75 7.67 6.14
N ILE A 84 19.37 6.52 5.98
CA ILE A 84 20.55 6.36 5.12
C ILE A 84 20.16 6.08 3.67
N CYS A 85 19.35 5.04 3.45
CA CYS A 85 18.99 4.61 2.10
C CYS A 85 17.55 4.97 1.69
N GLY A 86 16.73 5.43 2.62
CA GLY A 86 15.35 5.80 2.34
C GLY A 86 14.36 4.64 2.20
N ASN A 87 14.80 3.41 2.42
CA ASN A 87 13.92 2.25 2.34
C ASN A 87 12.90 2.25 3.47
N MET A 88 11.70 1.74 3.18
CA MET A 88 10.66 1.54 4.18
C MET A 88 10.77 0.12 4.68
N VAL A 89 11.07 -0.03 5.97
CA VAL A 89 11.38 -1.33 6.58
C VAL A 89 10.50 -1.60 7.79
N CYS A 90 10.27 -2.88 8.07
CA CYS A 90 9.49 -3.29 9.23
C CYS A 90 10.29 -3.07 10.52
N GLU A 91 9.60 -3.16 11.65
CA GLU A 91 10.21 -2.96 12.97
C GLU A 91 11.41 -3.88 13.20
N GLU A 92 11.30 -5.14 12.75
CA GLU A 92 12.39 -6.12 12.90
C GLU A 92 13.64 -5.75 12.11
N CYS A 93 13.50 -4.97 11.04
CA CYS A 93 14.62 -4.52 10.21
C CYS A 93 15.12 -3.14 10.61
N THR A 94 14.55 -2.55 11.64
CA THR A 94 14.88 -1.19 12.09
C THR A 94 15.90 -1.24 13.22
N VAL A 95 16.93 -0.40 13.12
CA VAL A 95 17.93 -0.22 14.17
C VAL A 95 17.86 1.23 14.65
N TYR A 96 17.68 1.41 15.95
CA TYR A 96 17.53 2.73 16.55
C TYR A 96 18.82 3.18 17.26
N GLY A 97 19.00 4.49 17.30
CA GLY A 97 19.98 5.10 18.18
C GLY A 97 21.45 4.84 17.83
N VAL A 98 21.74 4.50 16.60
CA VAL A 98 23.12 4.23 16.19
C VAL A 98 23.71 5.45 15.50
N ASP A 99 24.55 6.20 16.17
CA ASP A 99 25.33 7.31 15.62
C ASP A 99 24.63 8.25 14.62
N LEU A 100 23.30 8.24 14.59
CA LEU A 100 22.50 9.02 13.64
C LEU A 100 21.72 10.14 14.31
N GLN A 101 22.25 10.68 15.40
CA GLN A 101 21.62 11.80 16.13
C GLN A 101 20.14 11.54 16.45
N GLY A 102 19.83 10.32 16.94
CA GLY A 102 18.47 9.95 17.28
C GLY A 102 17.67 9.38 16.13
N GLY A 103 18.27 9.22 14.96
CA GLY A 103 17.63 8.62 13.80
C GLY A 103 17.62 7.10 13.84
N LEU A 104 17.09 6.51 12.79
CA LEU A 104 17.04 5.07 12.63
C LEU A 104 17.58 4.65 11.26
N CYS A 105 18.02 3.41 11.16
CA CYS A 105 18.47 2.85 9.89
C CYS A 105 18.01 1.40 9.76
N CYS A 106 18.06 0.86 8.55
CA CYS A 106 17.76 -0.54 8.33
C CYS A 106 18.97 -1.42 8.62
N LYS A 107 18.74 -2.71 8.84
CA LYS A 107 19.79 -3.68 9.10
C LYS A 107 20.90 -3.71 8.04
N ASN A 108 20.51 -3.49 6.78
CA ASN A 108 21.47 -3.50 5.68
C ASN A 108 22.44 -2.32 5.72
N CYS A 109 21.98 -1.17 6.19
CA CYS A 109 22.84 0.02 6.29
C CYS A 109 23.79 -0.06 7.47
N ILE A 110 23.36 -0.67 8.58
CA ILE A 110 24.19 -0.76 9.78
C ILE A 110 25.38 -1.70 9.60
N LYS A 111 25.27 -2.64 8.65
CA LYS A 111 26.36 -3.60 8.39
C LYS A 111 27.47 -3.05 7.50
N LYS A 112 27.32 -1.86 7.02
CA LYS A 112 28.32 -1.23 6.13
C LYS A 112 29.39 -0.47 6.93
#